data_cbc227630acbf7eae80a815a9f09a23e
#
_entry.id   cbc227630acbf7eae80a815a9f09a23e
#
_cell.length_a   1.000
_cell.length_b   1.000
_cell.length_c   1.000
_cell.angle_alpha   90.00
_cell.angle_beta   90.00
_cell.angle_gamma   90.00
#
_symmetry.space_group_name_H-M   'P 1'
#
loop_
_entity.id
_entity.type
_entity.pdbx_description
1 polymer ?
#
loop_
_entity_poly.entity_id
_entity_poly.type
_entity_poly.pdbx_seq_one_letter_code
_entity_poly.pdbx_strand_id
1 'polypeptide(L)'
;MSSVTLSGPGTLGDRQVYRLGYGAMQLAGPGVFGPPKDPEEAVRVLQAAVEAGINHIDTSDFYGPHVTNQLIRKALHPYPDDLCIVTKVSARRDEKGNWLPAMSPAELTQAVEDNLRHLGLEVLEVVNLRSMLSPHGPVEGSLEAPLATLLELKERGLIRHIGLSNVTAKQVADAQKMTPIVCVQNLYNVAHRADDALVDALAAQHIAWAPFFPLGGFTPLQAQELNEVAASLEATPMQVALAWLLQRAPNILLIPGTSSRTHLAENIAAAELVLPAEALRTLDNIATAARR
;
A
#
# COMPACT_ATOMS: atom_id res chain seq x y z
N MET A 1 -2.41 -21.13 -14.51
CA MET A 1 -2.32 -19.67 -14.28
C MET A 1 -2.00 -19.49 -12.81
N SER A 2 -1.18 -18.50 -12.44
CA SER A 2 -0.96 -18.18 -11.04
C SER A 2 -2.23 -17.59 -10.44
N SER A 3 -2.54 -17.88 -9.17
CA SER A 3 -3.69 -17.30 -8.46
C SER A 3 -3.64 -15.76 -8.44
N VAL A 4 -2.44 -15.16 -8.45
CA VAL A 4 -2.26 -13.71 -8.54
C VAL A 4 -2.94 -13.11 -9.79
N THR A 5 -2.89 -13.80 -10.93
CA THR A 5 -3.51 -13.31 -12.19
C THR A 5 -5.04 -13.22 -12.10
N LEU A 6 -5.67 -13.99 -11.21
CA LEU A 6 -7.11 -13.96 -10.98
C LEU A 6 -7.57 -12.66 -10.29
N SER A 7 -6.65 -11.92 -9.67
CA SER A 7 -6.97 -10.59 -9.13
C SER A 7 -7.30 -9.56 -10.22
N GLY A 8 -6.97 -9.87 -11.47
CA GLY A 8 -7.18 -9.00 -12.62
C GLY A 8 -6.07 -7.97 -12.83
N PRO A 9 -6.09 -7.28 -13.98
CA PRO A 9 -5.11 -6.26 -14.30
C PRO A 9 -5.37 -4.95 -13.55
N GLY A 10 -4.30 -4.23 -13.26
CA GLY A 10 -4.29 -2.88 -12.70
C GLY A 10 -3.16 -2.06 -13.32
N THR A 11 -3.12 -0.78 -13.00
CA THR A 11 -2.10 0.15 -13.51
C THR A 11 -1.52 1.01 -12.39
N LEU A 12 -0.24 1.30 -12.50
CA LEU A 12 0.48 2.28 -11.69
C LEU A 12 1.25 3.21 -12.65
N GLY A 13 0.63 4.32 -13.03
CA GLY A 13 1.14 5.16 -14.12
C GLY A 13 1.08 4.42 -15.45
N ASP A 14 2.23 4.21 -16.06
CA ASP A 14 2.39 3.44 -17.30
C ASP A 14 2.72 1.95 -17.09
N ARG A 15 2.83 1.52 -15.82
CA ARG A 15 3.13 0.12 -15.47
C ARG A 15 1.86 -0.71 -15.38
N GLN A 16 1.86 -1.85 -16.05
CA GLN A 16 0.82 -2.87 -15.91
C GLN A 16 1.18 -3.78 -14.75
N VAL A 17 0.25 -3.96 -13.82
CA VAL A 17 0.42 -4.81 -12.63
C VAL A 17 -0.80 -5.71 -12.44
N TYR A 18 -0.67 -6.76 -11.65
CA TYR A 18 -1.82 -7.47 -11.11
C TYR A 18 -2.35 -6.75 -9.87
N ARG A 19 -3.66 -6.82 -9.64
CA ARG A 19 -4.29 -6.08 -8.53
C ARG A 19 -3.91 -6.61 -7.15
N LEU A 20 -3.42 -7.84 -7.05
CA LEU A 20 -2.86 -8.40 -5.83
C LEU A 20 -1.35 -8.21 -5.81
N GLY A 21 -0.88 -7.30 -4.98
CA GLY A 21 0.52 -7.01 -4.71
C GLY A 21 0.98 -7.47 -3.33
N TYR A 22 2.10 -6.93 -2.88
CA TYR A 22 2.70 -7.22 -1.59
C TYR A 22 3.09 -5.95 -0.85
N GLY A 23 2.71 -5.85 0.43
CA GLY A 23 3.11 -4.77 1.35
C GLY A 23 4.28 -5.19 2.23
N ALA A 24 5.37 -4.45 2.17
CA ALA A 24 6.62 -4.81 2.83
C ALA A 24 6.75 -4.32 4.29
N MET A 25 5.75 -3.61 4.83
CA MET A 25 5.83 -3.03 6.19
C MET A 25 6.10 -4.07 7.29
N GLN A 26 5.56 -5.28 7.14
CA GLN A 26 5.70 -6.39 8.10
C GLN A 26 7.09 -7.05 8.07
N LEU A 27 7.97 -6.66 7.14
CA LEU A 27 9.36 -7.15 7.08
C LEU A 27 10.31 -6.40 8.01
N ALA A 28 9.87 -5.31 8.65
CA ALA A 28 10.59 -4.70 9.76
C ALA A 28 10.25 -5.39 11.10
N GLY A 29 11.01 -5.07 12.13
CA GLY A 29 10.75 -5.55 13.49
C GLY A 29 9.46 -5.01 14.10
N PRO A 30 9.16 -5.37 15.35
CA PRO A 30 7.96 -4.90 16.06
C PRO A 30 7.82 -3.38 16.02
N GLY A 31 6.59 -2.90 15.83
CA GLY A 31 6.32 -1.46 15.67
C GLY A 31 6.90 -0.85 14.38
N VAL A 32 7.19 -1.70 13.38
CA VAL A 32 7.84 -1.29 12.13
C VAL A 32 9.21 -0.63 12.41
N PHE A 33 9.95 -1.16 13.41
CA PHE A 33 11.21 -0.59 13.87
C PHE A 33 12.27 -1.68 14.10
N GLY A 34 13.48 -1.43 13.62
CA GLY A 34 14.57 -2.40 13.66
C GLY A 34 14.42 -3.55 12.65
N PRO A 35 15.37 -4.49 12.66
CA PRO A 35 15.33 -5.65 11.78
C PRO A 35 14.26 -6.66 12.21
N PRO A 36 13.78 -7.51 11.27
CA PRO A 36 12.90 -8.62 11.61
C PRO A 36 13.60 -9.65 12.47
N LYS A 37 12.83 -10.47 13.16
CA LYS A 37 13.35 -11.56 13.98
C LYS A 37 14.14 -12.59 13.16
N ASP A 38 13.70 -12.84 11.93
CA ASP A 38 14.34 -13.74 10.96
C ASP A 38 14.50 -13.03 9.61
N PRO A 39 15.65 -12.36 9.35
CA PRO A 39 15.93 -11.69 8.10
C PRO A 39 15.98 -12.64 6.89
N GLU A 40 16.38 -13.88 7.07
CA GLU A 40 16.42 -14.86 5.97
C GLU A 40 15.02 -15.33 5.58
N GLU A 41 14.09 -15.48 6.53
CA GLU A 41 12.69 -15.74 6.21
C GLU A 41 12.06 -14.53 5.50
N ALA A 42 12.37 -13.31 5.90
CA ALA A 42 11.92 -12.09 5.20
C ALA A 42 12.37 -12.10 3.72
N VAL A 43 13.61 -12.50 3.44
CA VAL A 43 14.10 -12.67 2.06
C VAL A 43 13.31 -13.75 1.32
N ARG A 44 13.08 -14.92 1.95
CA ARG A 44 12.30 -16.01 1.35
C ARG A 44 10.85 -15.63 1.05
N VAL A 45 10.22 -14.82 1.90
CA VAL A 45 8.85 -14.31 1.66
C VAL A 45 8.82 -13.41 0.42
N LEU A 46 9.79 -12.49 0.27
CA LEU A 46 9.88 -11.62 -0.91
C LEU A 46 10.11 -12.42 -2.20
N GLN A 47 10.99 -13.40 -2.17
CA GLN A 47 11.24 -14.29 -3.32
C GLN A 47 9.99 -15.09 -3.68
N ALA A 48 9.32 -15.69 -2.69
CA ALA A 48 8.09 -16.44 -2.90
C ALA A 48 6.95 -15.56 -3.46
N ALA A 49 6.87 -14.29 -3.05
CA ALA A 49 5.88 -13.36 -3.59
C ALA A 49 6.06 -13.13 -5.10
N VAL A 50 7.29 -12.86 -5.53
CA VAL A 50 7.61 -12.65 -6.96
C VAL A 50 7.47 -13.95 -7.75
N GLU A 51 7.93 -15.08 -7.22
CA GLU A 51 7.77 -16.41 -7.85
C GLU A 51 6.29 -16.77 -8.03
N ALA A 52 5.40 -16.36 -7.12
CA ALA A 52 3.96 -16.55 -7.25
C ALA A 52 3.31 -15.65 -8.33
N GLY A 53 4.03 -14.66 -8.87
CA GLY A 53 3.56 -13.77 -9.92
C GLY A 53 3.16 -12.38 -9.43
N ILE A 54 3.41 -12.02 -8.16
CA ILE A 54 3.25 -10.65 -7.68
C ILE A 54 4.26 -9.77 -8.39
N ASN A 55 3.79 -8.71 -9.04
CA ASN A 55 4.60 -7.78 -9.80
C ASN A 55 4.49 -6.32 -9.37
N HIS A 56 3.93 -6.05 -8.18
CA HIS A 56 4.12 -4.78 -7.50
C HIS A 56 4.32 -4.98 -5.99
N ILE A 57 5.25 -4.20 -5.43
CA ILE A 57 5.61 -4.20 -4.02
C ILE A 57 5.49 -2.79 -3.49
N ASP A 58 4.75 -2.62 -2.39
CA ASP A 58 4.65 -1.36 -1.66
C ASP A 58 5.60 -1.38 -0.46
N THR A 59 6.45 -0.37 -0.38
CA THR A 59 7.45 -0.22 0.68
C THR A 59 7.56 1.21 1.18
N SER A 60 8.49 1.47 2.05
CA SER A 60 9.02 2.78 2.41
C SER A 60 10.38 2.64 3.09
N ASP A 61 11.26 3.63 2.86
CA ASP A 61 12.58 3.64 3.50
C ASP A 61 12.52 3.96 5.00
N PHE A 62 11.40 4.51 5.49
CA PHE A 62 11.19 4.70 6.93
C PHE A 62 10.68 3.45 7.66
N TYR A 63 10.54 2.31 6.96
CA TYR A 63 10.27 1.02 7.57
C TYR A 63 11.56 0.40 8.09
N GLY A 64 11.69 0.36 9.42
CA GLY A 64 12.83 -0.18 10.10
C GLY A 64 13.80 0.78 10.80
N PRO A 65 14.07 2.04 10.41
CA PRO A 65 14.20 2.61 9.07
C PRO A 65 15.30 1.92 8.24
N HIS A 66 15.21 2.03 6.93
CA HIS A 66 16.11 1.48 5.90
C HIS A 66 16.08 -0.05 5.76
N VAL A 67 15.73 -0.78 6.82
CA VAL A 67 15.78 -2.25 6.89
C VAL A 67 14.99 -2.92 5.78
N THR A 68 13.75 -2.49 5.56
CA THR A 68 12.85 -3.13 4.61
C THR A 68 13.34 -2.97 3.17
N ASN A 69 13.78 -1.77 2.77
CA ASN A 69 14.33 -1.53 1.44
C ASN A 69 15.63 -2.32 1.20
N GLN A 70 16.50 -2.43 2.19
CA GLN A 70 17.70 -3.25 2.10
C GLN A 70 17.37 -4.74 1.95
N LEU A 71 16.34 -5.25 2.63
CA LEU A 71 15.86 -6.63 2.46
C LEU A 71 15.29 -6.87 1.06
N ILE A 72 14.50 -5.92 0.52
CA ILE A 72 13.98 -6.00 -0.84
C ILE A 72 15.14 -6.08 -1.84
N ARG A 73 16.13 -5.22 -1.71
CA ARG A 73 17.34 -5.26 -2.55
C ARG A 73 18.07 -6.59 -2.42
N LYS A 74 18.31 -7.06 -1.19
CA LYS A 74 18.99 -8.35 -0.94
C LYS A 74 18.25 -9.52 -1.58
N ALA A 75 16.93 -9.52 -1.50
CA ALA A 75 16.10 -10.63 -1.97
C ALA A 75 15.92 -10.67 -3.49
N LEU A 76 15.77 -9.49 -4.14
CA LEU A 76 15.21 -9.39 -5.49
C LEU A 76 16.11 -8.70 -6.51
N HIS A 77 17.19 -8.03 -6.08
CA HIS A 77 18.08 -7.38 -7.06
C HIS A 77 19.04 -8.39 -7.71
N PRO A 78 19.22 -8.38 -9.06
CA PRO A 78 18.57 -7.50 -10.04
C PRO A 78 17.06 -7.78 -10.16
N TYR A 79 16.28 -6.71 -10.20
CA TYR A 79 14.81 -6.82 -10.22
C TYR A 79 14.29 -7.36 -11.55
N PRO A 80 13.19 -8.16 -11.55
CA PRO A 80 12.45 -8.46 -12.76
C PRO A 80 11.96 -7.18 -13.47
N ASP A 81 11.97 -7.17 -14.80
CA ASP A 81 11.60 -6.00 -15.61
C ASP A 81 10.15 -5.55 -15.40
N ASP A 82 9.27 -6.47 -15.06
CA ASP A 82 7.85 -6.21 -14.81
C ASP A 82 7.53 -5.86 -13.36
N LEU A 83 8.50 -5.93 -12.44
CA LEU A 83 8.30 -5.58 -11.04
C LEU A 83 8.24 -4.06 -10.85
N CYS A 84 7.11 -3.57 -10.34
CA CYS A 84 6.92 -2.18 -9.95
C CYS A 84 7.11 -2.02 -8.44
N ILE A 85 8.08 -1.21 -8.02
CA ILE A 85 8.29 -0.88 -6.60
C ILE A 85 7.70 0.50 -6.33
N VAL A 86 6.75 0.54 -5.40
CA VAL A 86 6.11 1.77 -4.91
C VAL A 86 6.67 2.09 -3.54
N THR A 87 7.17 3.30 -3.36
CA THR A 87 7.68 3.75 -2.06
C THR A 87 6.97 5.01 -1.55
N LYS A 88 7.30 5.44 -0.35
CA LYS A 88 6.71 6.62 0.31
C LYS A 88 7.81 7.48 0.90
N VAL A 89 7.55 8.77 0.95
CA VAL A 89 8.40 9.78 1.60
C VAL A 89 7.58 10.66 2.52
N SER A 90 8.22 11.57 3.23
CA SER A 90 7.68 12.61 4.13
C SER A 90 7.48 12.21 5.58
N ALA A 91 7.86 11.01 5.97
CA ALA A 91 7.95 10.61 7.36
C ALA A 91 9.37 10.15 7.70
N ARG A 92 9.74 10.25 8.97
CA ARG A 92 10.96 9.69 9.53
C ARG A 92 10.69 9.05 10.88
N ARG A 93 11.63 8.26 11.35
CA ARG A 93 11.56 7.62 12.66
C ARG A 93 12.65 8.19 13.56
N ASP A 94 12.35 8.46 14.81
CA ASP A 94 13.35 8.78 15.82
C ASP A 94 13.93 7.51 16.46
N GLU A 95 14.87 7.69 17.38
CA GLU A 95 15.53 6.58 18.11
C GLU A 95 14.56 5.75 18.97
N LYS A 96 13.38 6.31 19.30
CA LYS A 96 12.32 5.63 20.07
C LYS A 96 11.30 4.94 19.17
N GLY A 97 11.45 5.07 17.85
CA GLY A 97 10.54 4.53 16.88
C GLY A 97 9.27 5.37 16.66
N ASN A 98 9.23 6.62 17.08
CA ASN A 98 8.12 7.51 16.81
C ASN A 98 8.06 7.90 15.33
N TRP A 99 6.85 8.10 14.82
CA TRP A 99 6.60 8.61 13.48
C TRP A 99 6.60 10.13 13.51
N LEU A 100 7.53 10.75 12.82
CA LEU A 100 7.69 12.20 12.77
C LEU A 100 7.56 12.70 11.33
N PRO A 101 7.03 13.92 11.12
CA PRO A 101 7.03 14.52 9.79
C PRO A 101 8.46 14.81 9.30
N ALA A 102 8.65 14.67 7.99
CA ALA A 102 9.88 14.96 7.26
C ALA A 102 9.51 15.54 5.89
N MET A 103 8.91 16.72 5.88
CA MET A 103 8.24 17.32 4.72
C MET A 103 8.98 18.54 4.16
N SER A 104 10.12 18.94 4.74
CA SER A 104 10.95 20.00 4.18
C SER A 104 11.63 19.56 2.87
N PRO A 105 12.00 20.50 1.99
CA PRO A 105 12.70 20.18 0.74
C PRO A 105 13.95 19.32 0.94
N ALA A 106 14.76 19.62 1.95
CA ALA A 106 15.98 18.86 2.26
C ALA A 106 15.66 17.43 2.72
N GLU A 107 14.66 17.27 3.60
CA GLU A 107 14.24 15.95 4.10
C GLU A 107 13.63 15.09 2.98
N LEU A 108 12.82 15.66 2.11
CA LEU A 108 12.23 14.95 0.97
C LEU A 108 13.29 14.53 -0.04
N THR A 109 14.24 15.40 -0.35
CA THR A 109 15.37 15.09 -1.23
C THR A 109 16.20 13.95 -0.65
N GLN A 110 16.55 14.02 0.63
CA GLN A 110 17.30 12.97 1.31
C GLN A 110 16.51 11.63 1.31
N ALA A 111 15.21 11.67 1.55
CA ALA A 111 14.36 10.47 1.54
C ALA A 111 14.32 9.80 0.16
N VAL A 112 14.25 10.56 -0.92
CA VAL A 112 14.31 10.03 -2.29
C VAL A 112 15.68 9.41 -2.57
N GLU A 113 16.77 10.08 -2.22
CA GLU A 113 18.14 9.58 -2.38
C GLU A 113 18.40 8.32 -1.55
N ASP A 114 17.87 8.26 -0.33
CA ASP A 114 17.96 7.06 0.53
C ASP A 114 17.20 5.88 -0.06
N ASN A 115 15.99 6.10 -0.58
CA ASN A 115 15.23 5.05 -1.27
C ASN A 115 16.00 4.50 -2.48
N LEU A 116 16.54 5.37 -3.33
CA LEU A 116 17.35 4.99 -4.49
C LEU A 116 18.55 4.12 -4.07
N ARG A 117 19.27 4.58 -3.06
CA ARG A 117 20.48 3.89 -2.55
C ARG A 117 20.15 2.53 -1.94
N HIS A 118 19.13 2.46 -1.06
CA HIS A 118 18.80 1.25 -0.33
C HIS A 118 18.11 0.21 -1.20
N LEU A 119 17.33 0.64 -2.19
CA LEU A 119 16.75 -0.24 -3.20
C LEU A 119 17.74 -0.59 -4.32
N GLY A 120 18.82 0.17 -4.50
CA GLY A 120 19.75 -0.02 -5.61
C GLY A 120 19.14 0.34 -6.96
N LEU A 121 18.37 1.42 -7.01
CA LEU A 121 17.69 1.95 -8.19
C LEU A 121 18.26 3.30 -8.59
N GLU A 122 18.21 3.62 -9.88
CA GLU A 122 18.56 4.94 -10.40
C GLU A 122 17.32 5.86 -10.49
N VAL A 123 16.14 5.27 -10.64
CA VAL A 123 14.85 5.97 -10.72
C VAL A 123 13.82 5.23 -9.87
N LEU A 124 13.06 5.95 -9.06
CA LEU A 124 11.91 5.41 -8.33
C LEU A 124 10.69 5.41 -9.25
N GLU A 125 10.04 4.26 -9.40
CA GLU A 125 8.91 4.08 -10.31
C GLU A 125 7.68 4.87 -9.86
N VAL A 126 7.27 4.71 -8.60
CA VAL A 126 6.17 5.46 -7.98
C VAL A 126 6.56 5.88 -6.57
N VAL A 127 6.43 7.16 -6.28
CA VAL A 127 6.66 7.75 -4.95
C VAL A 127 5.36 8.36 -4.44
N ASN A 128 4.86 7.84 -3.33
CA ASN A 128 3.72 8.42 -2.63
C ASN A 128 4.19 9.48 -1.63
N LEU A 129 3.73 10.72 -1.80
CA LEU A 129 3.81 11.74 -0.76
C LEU A 129 2.81 11.40 0.34
N ARG A 130 3.29 10.93 1.49
CA ARG A 130 2.44 10.70 2.63
C ARG A 130 2.21 12.01 3.38
N SER A 131 0.95 12.45 3.50
CA SER A 131 0.63 13.59 4.35
C SER A 131 0.96 13.27 5.80
N MET A 132 1.84 14.07 6.38
CA MET A 132 2.22 14.03 7.80
C MET A 132 1.71 15.27 8.55
N LEU A 133 0.68 15.94 8.03
CA LEU A 133 -0.07 16.97 8.76
C LEU A 133 -0.74 16.37 10.01
N SER A 134 -1.11 15.10 9.93
CA SER A 134 -1.45 14.24 11.06
C SER A 134 -0.99 12.81 10.81
N PRO A 135 -0.39 12.13 11.79
CA PRO A 135 -0.02 10.71 11.66
C PRO A 135 -1.23 9.77 11.79
N HIS A 136 -2.35 10.25 12.32
CA HIS A 136 -3.51 9.42 12.70
C HIS A 136 -4.61 9.34 11.65
N GLY A 137 -4.50 10.09 10.55
CA GLY A 137 -5.49 10.08 9.47
C GLY A 137 -5.41 11.35 8.63
N PRO A 138 -6.15 11.39 7.51
CA PRO A 138 -6.19 12.57 6.66
C PRO A 138 -6.75 13.78 7.39
N VAL A 139 -6.07 14.92 7.29
CA VAL A 139 -6.53 16.23 7.76
C VAL A 139 -6.30 17.26 6.68
N GLU A 140 -7.16 18.28 6.62
CA GLU A 140 -7.02 19.38 5.67
C GLU A 140 -5.74 20.16 5.89
N GLY A 141 -5.19 20.68 4.82
CA GLY A 141 -3.97 21.50 4.80
C GLY A 141 -3.29 21.42 3.44
N SER A 142 -2.41 22.35 3.15
CA SER A 142 -1.70 22.40 1.88
C SER A 142 -0.58 21.36 1.83
N LEU A 143 -0.51 20.65 0.72
CA LEU A 143 0.61 19.78 0.33
C LEU A 143 1.41 20.37 -0.85
N GLU A 144 1.15 21.63 -1.20
CA GLU A 144 1.76 22.29 -2.37
C GLU A 144 3.30 22.33 -2.27
N ALA A 145 3.84 22.79 -1.14
CA ALA A 145 5.28 22.92 -0.96
C ALA A 145 6.02 21.55 -1.01
N PRO A 146 5.62 20.51 -0.26
CA PRO A 146 6.26 19.19 -0.37
C PRO A 146 6.04 18.55 -1.74
N LEU A 147 4.90 18.76 -2.40
CA LEU A 147 4.65 18.27 -3.74
C LEU A 147 5.54 18.96 -4.78
N ALA A 148 5.75 20.28 -4.67
CA ALA A 148 6.66 21.01 -5.53
C ALA A 148 8.09 20.45 -5.48
N THR A 149 8.56 20.08 -4.28
CA THR A 149 9.88 19.42 -4.13
C THR A 149 9.93 18.09 -4.88
N LEU A 150 8.89 17.26 -4.78
CA LEU A 150 8.85 15.99 -5.52
C LEU A 150 8.79 16.21 -7.04
N LEU A 151 8.16 17.29 -7.51
CA LEU A 151 8.15 17.66 -8.93
C LEU A 151 9.55 18.01 -9.42
N GLU A 152 10.32 18.78 -8.68
CA GLU A 152 11.71 19.09 -8.99
C GLU A 152 12.57 17.80 -9.08
N LEU A 153 12.38 16.87 -8.16
CA LEU A 153 13.08 15.57 -8.18
C LEU A 153 12.64 14.70 -9.36
N LYS A 154 11.38 14.77 -9.75
CA LYS A 154 10.85 14.12 -10.96
C LYS A 154 11.47 14.75 -12.23
N GLU A 155 11.56 16.07 -12.33
CA GLU A 155 12.22 16.76 -13.45
C GLU A 155 13.71 16.39 -13.55
N ARG A 156 14.36 16.12 -12.43
CA ARG A 156 15.75 15.62 -12.38
C ARG A 156 15.85 14.14 -12.78
N GLY A 157 14.74 13.46 -13.06
CA GLY A 157 14.70 12.04 -13.46
C GLY A 157 14.84 11.04 -12.33
N LEU A 158 14.71 11.45 -11.08
CA LEU A 158 14.82 10.56 -9.92
C LEU A 158 13.50 9.84 -9.57
N ILE A 159 12.37 10.38 -10.02
CA ILE A 159 11.02 9.87 -9.79
C ILE A 159 10.30 9.80 -11.14
N ARG A 160 9.63 8.69 -11.45
CA ARG A 160 8.82 8.57 -12.66
C ARG A 160 7.39 9.04 -12.44
N HIS A 161 6.72 8.55 -11.40
CA HIS A 161 5.34 8.86 -11.08
C HIS A 161 5.16 9.25 -9.63
N ILE A 162 4.18 10.13 -9.38
CA ILE A 162 3.81 10.60 -8.04
C ILE A 162 2.44 10.06 -7.67
N GLY A 163 2.32 9.57 -6.45
CA GLY A 163 1.08 9.27 -5.78
C GLY A 163 0.97 10.01 -4.45
N LEU A 164 -0.12 9.78 -3.74
CA LEU A 164 -0.42 10.42 -2.46
C LEU A 164 -0.80 9.35 -1.42
N SER A 165 -0.57 9.65 -0.15
CA SER A 165 -0.99 8.78 0.94
C SER A 165 -1.46 9.61 2.14
N ASN A 166 -2.48 9.11 2.86
CA ASN A 166 -3.05 9.77 4.04
C ASN A 166 -3.58 11.19 3.70
N VAL A 167 -4.39 11.29 2.66
CA VAL A 167 -4.85 12.56 2.07
C VAL A 167 -6.36 12.66 2.01
N THR A 168 -6.87 13.90 2.02
CA THR A 168 -8.29 14.19 1.79
C THR A 168 -8.58 14.26 0.28
N ALA A 169 -9.86 14.15 -0.09
CA ALA A 169 -10.30 14.33 -1.48
C ALA A 169 -9.90 15.71 -2.05
N LYS A 170 -9.94 16.76 -1.20
CA LYS A 170 -9.51 18.10 -1.60
C LYS A 170 -8.01 18.13 -1.91
N GLN A 171 -7.19 17.51 -1.08
CA GLN A 171 -5.74 17.44 -1.32
C GLN A 171 -5.41 16.68 -2.61
N VAL A 172 -6.15 15.62 -2.93
CA VAL A 172 -6.02 14.92 -4.22
C VAL A 172 -6.36 15.86 -5.38
N ALA A 173 -7.49 16.56 -5.31
CA ALA A 173 -7.91 17.50 -6.35
C ALA A 173 -6.92 18.66 -6.53
N ASP A 174 -6.35 19.18 -5.44
CA ASP A 174 -5.35 20.25 -5.51
C ASP A 174 -4.02 19.73 -6.10
N ALA A 175 -3.58 18.55 -5.72
CA ALA A 175 -2.38 17.92 -6.30
C ALA A 175 -2.52 17.65 -7.80
N GLN A 176 -3.70 17.23 -8.25
CA GLN A 176 -3.98 16.98 -9.67
C GLN A 176 -3.89 18.23 -10.55
N LYS A 177 -4.00 19.43 -9.97
CA LYS A 177 -3.75 20.70 -10.68
C LYS A 177 -2.28 20.94 -10.95
N MET A 178 -1.39 20.29 -10.19
CA MET A 178 0.06 20.44 -10.27
C MET A 178 0.72 19.35 -11.12
N THR A 179 0.23 18.11 -11.02
CA THR A 179 0.82 16.94 -11.69
C THR A 179 -0.20 15.80 -11.80
N PRO A 180 -0.07 14.89 -12.77
CA PRO A 180 -0.79 13.63 -12.76
C PRO A 180 -0.48 12.84 -11.49
N ILE A 181 -1.53 12.37 -10.79
CA ILE A 181 -1.45 11.49 -9.63
C ILE A 181 -1.83 10.09 -10.10
N VAL A 182 -0.98 9.09 -9.84
CA VAL A 182 -1.19 7.72 -10.34
C VAL A 182 -1.73 6.76 -9.29
N CYS A 183 -1.59 7.10 -8.00
CA CYS A 183 -2.02 6.25 -6.89
C CYS A 183 -2.43 7.10 -5.69
N VAL A 184 -3.44 6.64 -4.95
CA VAL A 184 -3.79 7.16 -3.63
C VAL A 184 -3.86 6.00 -2.64
N GLN A 185 -3.25 6.16 -1.47
CA GLN A 185 -3.23 5.17 -0.39
C GLN A 185 -3.81 5.77 0.90
N ASN A 186 -4.96 5.30 1.33
CA ASN A 186 -5.57 5.67 2.61
C ASN A 186 -6.00 4.41 3.38
N LEU A 187 -6.31 4.58 4.66
CA LEU A 187 -7.00 3.55 5.44
C LEU A 187 -8.38 3.30 4.83
N TYR A 188 -8.62 2.08 4.38
CA TYR A 188 -9.90 1.71 3.81
C TYR A 188 -10.14 0.20 3.92
N ASN A 189 -11.28 -0.19 4.45
CA ASN A 189 -11.71 -1.59 4.60
C ASN A 189 -13.23 -1.65 4.85
N VAL A 190 -13.76 -2.83 5.10
CA VAL A 190 -15.21 -3.05 5.31
C VAL A 190 -15.84 -2.16 6.39
N ALA A 191 -15.08 -1.71 7.39
CA ALA A 191 -15.54 -0.82 8.46
C ALA A 191 -15.18 0.65 8.26
N HIS A 192 -14.13 0.95 7.52
CA HIS A 192 -13.61 2.30 7.28
C HIS A 192 -13.89 2.72 5.84
N ARG A 193 -15.07 3.25 5.59
CA ARG A 193 -15.65 3.57 4.28
C ARG A 193 -15.80 5.07 4.02
N ALA A 194 -15.07 5.92 4.75
CA ALA A 194 -15.18 7.38 4.59
C ALA A 194 -14.82 7.86 3.18
N ASP A 195 -13.94 7.15 2.50
CA ASP A 195 -13.42 7.47 1.17
C ASP A 195 -14.18 6.81 0.01
N ASP A 196 -15.38 6.23 0.22
CA ASP A 196 -16.15 5.57 -0.84
C ASP A 196 -16.28 6.44 -2.11
N ALA A 197 -16.67 7.71 -1.94
CA ALA A 197 -16.83 8.64 -3.05
C ALA A 197 -15.49 8.94 -3.75
N LEU A 198 -14.40 9.02 -3.00
CA LEU A 198 -13.06 9.24 -3.57
C LEU A 198 -12.58 8.01 -4.35
N VAL A 199 -12.79 6.80 -3.83
CA VAL A 199 -12.48 5.54 -4.53
C VAL A 199 -13.18 5.49 -5.88
N ASP A 200 -14.50 5.79 -5.91
CA ASP A 200 -15.30 5.77 -7.14
C ASP A 200 -14.87 6.86 -8.13
N ALA A 201 -14.56 8.06 -7.64
CA ALA A 201 -14.07 9.16 -8.48
C ALA A 201 -12.70 8.85 -9.10
N LEU A 202 -11.81 8.19 -8.36
CA LEU A 202 -10.49 7.76 -8.85
C LEU A 202 -10.60 6.58 -9.82
N ALA A 203 -11.55 5.67 -9.60
CA ALA A 203 -11.83 4.58 -10.53
C ALA A 203 -12.26 5.12 -11.91
N ALA A 204 -13.12 6.15 -11.94
CA ALA A 204 -13.54 6.81 -13.18
C ALA A 204 -12.38 7.51 -13.92
N GLN A 205 -11.31 7.85 -13.23
CA GLN A 205 -10.08 8.46 -13.76
C GLN A 205 -8.99 7.43 -14.07
N HIS A 206 -9.21 6.14 -13.83
CA HIS A 206 -8.20 5.08 -13.92
C HIS A 206 -6.98 5.29 -13.01
N ILE A 207 -7.19 5.92 -11.85
CA ILE A 207 -6.16 6.14 -10.82
C ILE A 207 -6.26 5.02 -9.79
N ALA A 208 -5.13 4.41 -9.46
CA ALA A 208 -5.06 3.32 -8.49
C ALA A 208 -5.44 3.78 -7.07
N TRP A 209 -6.19 2.94 -6.38
CA TRP A 209 -6.44 3.05 -4.96
C TRP A 209 -5.78 1.87 -4.25
N ALA A 210 -4.83 2.14 -3.36
CA ALA A 210 -4.13 1.11 -2.60
C ALA A 210 -4.48 1.20 -1.11
N PRO A 211 -5.54 0.50 -0.65
CA PRO A 211 -5.95 0.54 0.75
C PRO A 211 -4.91 -0.14 1.63
N PHE A 212 -4.56 0.49 2.75
CA PHE A 212 -3.79 -0.17 3.79
C PHE A 212 -4.71 -0.62 4.94
N PHE A 213 -4.26 -1.58 5.73
CA PHE A 213 -4.94 -2.15 6.88
C PHE A 213 -6.30 -2.79 6.56
N PRO A 214 -6.35 -3.83 5.74
CA PRO A 214 -7.59 -4.51 5.39
C PRO A 214 -8.34 -5.10 6.61
N LEU A 215 -7.63 -5.41 7.70
CA LEU A 215 -8.18 -5.86 8.99
C LEU A 215 -7.90 -4.86 10.14
N GLY A 216 -7.76 -3.55 9.87
CA GLY A 216 -7.62 -2.51 10.88
C GLY A 216 -6.18 -2.22 11.32
N GLY A 217 -5.18 -2.99 10.89
CA GLY A 217 -3.77 -2.73 11.17
C GLY A 217 -3.40 -2.85 12.66
N PHE A 218 -2.92 -1.76 13.25
CA PHE A 218 -2.54 -1.73 14.67
C PHE A 218 -3.73 -1.81 15.63
N THR A 219 -4.94 -1.51 15.15
CA THR A 219 -6.20 -1.70 15.87
C THR A 219 -7.02 -2.72 15.08
N PRO A 220 -6.92 -4.01 15.43
CA PRO A 220 -7.62 -5.05 14.69
C PRO A 220 -9.12 -4.81 14.59
N LEU A 221 -9.67 -5.01 13.40
CA LEU A 221 -11.09 -4.93 13.15
C LEU A 221 -11.82 -6.06 13.89
N GLN A 222 -12.68 -5.68 14.81
CA GLN A 222 -13.56 -6.59 15.56
C GLN A 222 -14.94 -6.58 14.88
N ALA A 223 -15.15 -7.44 13.90
CA ALA A 223 -16.41 -7.55 13.19
C ALA A 223 -16.87 -9.00 13.19
N GLN A 224 -17.94 -9.28 13.96
CA GLN A 224 -18.53 -10.62 14.03
C GLN A 224 -19.01 -11.06 12.66
N GLU A 225 -19.64 -10.17 11.90
CA GLU A 225 -20.15 -10.42 10.55
C GLU A 225 -19.04 -10.86 9.58
N LEU A 226 -17.84 -10.27 9.70
CA LEU A 226 -16.69 -10.69 8.89
C LEU A 226 -16.27 -12.14 9.23
N ASN A 227 -16.25 -12.49 10.51
CA ASN A 227 -15.90 -13.84 10.96
C ASN A 227 -16.96 -14.87 10.54
N GLU A 228 -18.25 -14.52 10.62
CA GLU A 228 -19.34 -15.38 10.19
C GLU A 228 -19.31 -15.65 8.68
N VAL A 229 -19.08 -14.62 7.88
CA VAL A 229 -18.89 -14.77 6.42
C VAL A 229 -17.67 -15.64 6.12
N ALA A 230 -16.55 -15.40 6.79
CA ALA A 230 -15.34 -16.20 6.61
C ALA A 230 -15.59 -17.69 6.93
N ALA A 231 -16.23 -17.97 8.04
CA ALA A 231 -16.58 -19.35 8.43
C ALA A 231 -17.51 -20.01 7.40
N SER A 232 -18.52 -19.30 6.89
CA SER A 232 -19.47 -19.83 5.91
C SER A 232 -18.83 -20.15 4.55
N LEU A 233 -17.71 -19.51 4.23
CA LEU A 233 -16.96 -19.69 2.97
C LEU A 233 -15.70 -20.57 3.15
N GLU A 234 -15.50 -21.15 4.34
CA GLU A 234 -14.28 -21.91 4.68
C GLU A 234 -12.99 -21.12 4.37
N ALA A 235 -13.03 -19.79 4.59
CA ALA A 235 -11.95 -18.87 4.34
C ALA A 235 -11.50 -18.16 5.61
N THR A 236 -10.33 -17.50 5.57
CA THR A 236 -9.90 -16.66 6.68
C THR A 236 -10.55 -15.27 6.60
N PRO A 237 -10.70 -14.53 7.71
CA PRO A 237 -11.18 -13.16 7.69
C PRO A 237 -10.34 -12.24 6.78
N MET A 238 -9.02 -12.48 6.70
CA MET A 238 -8.13 -11.74 5.79
C MET A 238 -8.48 -12.01 4.32
N GLN A 239 -8.69 -13.28 3.95
CA GLN A 239 -9.08 -13.64 2.58
C GLN A 239 -10.41 -12.98 2.19
N VAL A 240 -11.40 -12.99 3.08
CA VAL A 240 -12.69 -12.34 2.84
C VAL A 240 -12.54 -10.83 2.70
N ALA A 241 -11.75 -10.18 3.57
CA ALA A 241 -11.48 -8.74 3.48
C ALA A 241 -10.77 -8.35 2.17
N LEU A 242 -9.78 -9.14 1.74
CA LEU A 242 -9.07 -8.91 0.47
C LEU A 242 -9.99 -9.16 -0.74
N ALA A 243 -10.77 -10.23 -0.73
CA ALA A 243 -11.74 -10.52 -1.79
C ALA A 243 -12.82 -9.42 -1.90
N TRP A 244 -13.30 -8.91 -0.76
CA TRP A 244 -14.22 -7.79 -0.73
C TRP A 244 -13.62 -6.53 -1.38
N LEU A 245 -12.38 -6.19 -1.06
CA LEU A 245 -11.67 -5.06 -1.67
C LEU A 245 -11.54 -5.24 -3.18
N LEU A 246 -11.18 -6.42 -3.67
CA LEU A 246 -11.10 -6.68 -5.12
C LEU A 246 -12.45 -6.52 -5.82
N GLN A 247 -13.56 -6.84 -5.15
CA GLN A 247 -14.89 -6.73 -5.73
C GLN A 247 -15.52 -5.35 -5.54
N ARG A 248 -14.98 -4.52 -4.61
CA ARG A 248 -15.49 -3.18 -4.32
C ARG A 248 -15.28 -2.20 -5.48
N ALA A 249 -14.11 -2.18 -6.09
CA ALA A 249 -13.82 -1.28 -7.21
C ALA A 249 -12.67 -1.82 -8.08
N PRO A 250 -12.69 -1.57 -9.40
CA PRO A 250 -11.71 -2.12 -10.33
C PRO A 250 -10.31 -1.51 -10.20
N ASN A 251 -10.19 -0.32 -9.63
CA ASN A 251 -8.93 0.39 -9.44
C ASN A 251 -8.23 0.08 -8.11
N ILE A 252 -8.80 -0.81 -7.29
CA ILE A 252 -8.17 -1.19 -6.02
C ILE A 252 -7.00 -2.13 -6.28
N LEU A 253 -5.82 -1.75 -5.78
CA LEU A 253 -4.61 -2.55 -5.75
C LEU A 253 -4.34 -2.98 -4.32
N LEU A 254 -4.26 -4.28 -4.08
CA LEU A 254 -4.04 -4.84 -2.75
C LEU A 254 -2.55 -4.87 -2.40
N ILE A 255 -2.23 -4.51 -1.17
CA ILE A 255 -0.88 -4.54 -0.62
C ILE A 255 -0.84 -5.25 0.75
N PRO A 256 -1.40 -6.47 0.87
CA PRO A 256 -1.35 -7.19 2.13
C PRO A 256 0.09 -7.53 2.50
N GLY A 257 0.47 -7.20 3.73
CA GLY A 257 1.81 -7.45 4.25
C GLY A 257 1.85 -8.68 5.15
N THR A 258 2.93 -9.42 5.06
CA THR A 258 3.22 -10.55 5.96
C THR A 258 4.71 -10.85 5.98
N SER A 259 5.20 -11.40 7.09
CA SER A 259 6.54 -11.97 7.25
C SER A 259 6.54 -13.51 7.23
N SER A 260 5.44 -14.14 6.81
CA SER A 260 5.24 -15.58 6.77
C SER A 260 4.85 -16.05 5.37
N ARG A 261 5.54 -17.05 4.83
CA ARG A 261 5.19 -17.66 3.54
C ARG A 261 3.82 -18.35 3.56
N THR A 262 3.40 -18.89 4.70
CA THR A 262 2.06 -19.47 4.86
C THR A 262 0.98 -18.40 4.71
N HIS A 263 1.11 -17.27 5.41
CA HIS A 263 0.17 -16.15 5.27
C HIS A 263 0.25 -15.50 3.88
N LEU A 264 1.42 -15.51 3.24
CA LEU A 264 1.53 -15.05 1.85
C LEU A 264 0.67 -15.91 0.91
N ALA A 265 0.76 -17.23 1.03
CA ALA A 265 -0.07 -18.16 0.24
C ALA A 265 -1.57 -17.96 0.50
N GLU A 266 -1.97 -17.76 1.76
CA GLU A 266 -3.36 -17.46 2.13
C GLU A 266 -3.83 -16.14 1.52
N ASN A 267 -3.00 -15.09 1.56
CA ASN A 267 -3.32 -13.79 0.95
C ASN A 267 -3.47 -13.90 -0.58
N ILE A 268 -2.61 -14.68 -1.24
CA ILE A 268 -2.69 -14.93 -2.68
C ILE A 268 -3.97 -15.68 -3.04
N ALA A 269 -4.36 -16.66 -2.25
CA ALA A 269 -5.58 -17.44 -2.47
C ALA A 269 -6.86 -16.57 -2.36
N ALA A 270 -6.80 -15.40 -1.72
CA ALA A 270 -7.92 -14.46 -1.70
C ALA A 270 -8.39 -14.03 -3.10
N ALA A 271 -7.52 -14.06 -4.11
CA ALA A 271 -7.86 -13.74 -5.49
C ALA A 271 -8.78 -14.80 -6.15
N GLU A 272 -8.86 -15.99 -5.59
CA GLU A 272 -9.74 -17.08 -6.05
C GLU A 272 -11.15 -16.98 -5.44
N LEU A 273 -11.30 -16.22 -4.34
CA LEU A 273 -12.52 -16.16 -3.57
C LEU A 273 -13.51 -15.17 -4.18
N VAL A 274 -14.60 -15.69 -4.72
CA VAL A 274 -15.74 -14.90 -5.19
C VAL A 274 -16.80 -14.84 -4.09
N LEU A 275 -17.04 -13.65 -3.56
CA LEU A 275 -18.03 -13.43 -2.51
C LEU A 275 -19.45 -13.46 -3.10
N PRO A 276 -20.36 -14.31 -2.57
CA PRO A 276 -21.78 -14.29 -2.96
C PRO A 276 -22.44 -12.93 -2.64
N ALA A 277 -23.51 -12.60 -3.35
CA ALA A 277 -24.23 -11.34 -3.16
C ALA A 277 -24.73 -11.13 -1.72
N GLU A 278 -25.08 -12.21 -1.01
CA GLU A 278 -25.48 -12.16 0.40
C GLU A 278 -24.30 -11.76 1.30
N ALA A 279 -23.14 -12.40 1.10
CA ALA A 279 -21.92 -12.06 1.83
C ALA A 279 -21.51 -10.59 1.61
N LEU A 280 -21.55 -10.10 0.36
CA LEU A 280 -21.29 -8.69 0.05
C LEU A 280 -22.23 -7.77 0.81
N ARG A 281 -23.56 -8.03 0.82
CA ARG A 281 -24.52 -7.22 1.58
C ARG A 281 -24.22 -7.22 3.09
N THR A 282 -23.86 -8.35 3.64
CA THR A 282 -23.49 -8.47 5.07
C THR A 282 -22.27 -7.61 5.37
N LEU A 283 -21.22 -7.74 4.57
CA LEU A 283 -19.98 -6.98 4.74
C LEU A 283 -20.18 -5.46 4.54
N ASP A 284 -20.99 -5.06 3.56
CA ASP A 284 -21.29 -3.64 3.30
C ASP A 284 -22.05 -2.97 4.46
N ASN A 285 -22.76 -3.73 5.27
CA ASN A 285 -23.48 -3.21 6.44
C ASN A 285 -22.58 -2.96 7.65
N ILE A 286 -21.36 -3.52 7.72
CA ILE A 286 -20.43 -3.35 8.85
C ILE A 286 -20.14 -1.86 9.09
N ALA A 287 -19.80 -1.11 8.06
CA ALA A 287 -19.52 0.32 8.17
C ALA A 287 -20.72 1.15 8.64
N THR A 288 -21.92 0.73 8.31
CA THR A 288 -23.17 1.40 8.70
C THR A 288 -23.47 1.18 10.20
N ALA A 289 -23.16 0.00 10.71
CA ALA A 289 -23.31 -0.34 12.13
C ALA A 289 -22.30 0.40 13.02
N ALA A 290 -21.06 0.57 12.54
CA ALA A 290 -19.99 1.27 13.26
C ALA A 290 -20.22 2.79 13.42
N ARG A 291 -21.18 3.37 12.67
CA ARG A 291 -21.55 4.80 12.74
C ARG A 291 -22.71 5.08 13.71
N ARG A 292 -23.30 4.07 14.36
CA ARG A 292 -24.37 4.16 15.36
C ARG A 292 -23.79 3.99 16.76
#